data_8fdf1c49f97898a4af7af86bd9c0975e
#
_entry.id   8fdf1c49f97898a4af7af86bd9c0975e
#
_cell.length_a   1.000
_cell.length_b   1.000
_cell.length_c   1.000
_cell.angle_alpha   90.00
_cell.angle_beta   90.00
_cell.angle_gamma   90.00
#
_symmetry.space_group_name_H-M   'P 1'
#
loop_
_entity.id
_entity.type
_entity.pdbx_description
1 polymer ?
#
loop_
_entity_poly.entity_id
_entity_poly.type
_entity_poly.pdbx_seq_one_letter_code
_entity_poly.pdbx_strand_id
1 'polypeptide(L)'
;MLRLRLLSLAFAGMVLAGTLPHPAFSQATTLGSIVGTVFDPSGATVPGAQVRVINTQTGVARETLTNENGHFSVPSLIPGPYNVEVAAANFQRQVQENLKLEVAGSISLIFRLTVGQVTESVTVQAEGELLKATEGVISTTVDNHKVVELPLNGRNFNNLVRLTPGATRGANAGGPTLNAQTWAVTGSRSDNANYTLDGTFNNGTFFKTAAIAPSIDAISEFKIQTNMSARFGAAAGANINVSIKSGGNEYHGTLYEFLRNAKMDSRSYFAPRRPDFKFNQFGFTLGGPIQIPKLYDGRNRTFFFFNYEGFQQRREATQVVTIPNNAWKNGDLSRNLDGATALPQVFDPFTEQRTGADAEGRPIYTRLPFANNQIPASRVPAYIRAYLDLWYPASLVPAPLNTGNFVNAPGSRREDNQTHTRIDHKFSDNNTFFGRVSWSDIFQRDPRNLPNAFGGTFNKYVGVTLSDTHIIDPRTILDVRLGYLRADL
;
A
#
# COMPACT_ATOMS: atom_id res chain seq x y z
N MET A 1 -17.84 38.09 -24.01
CA MET A 1 -19.09 37.32 -23.81
C MET A 1 -18.97 35.84 -24.08
N LEU A 2 -18.18 35.36 -25.03
CA LEU A 2 -18.04 33.93 -25.34
C LEU A 2 -17.37 33.11 -24.20
N ARG A 3 -16.36 33.69 -23.52
CA ARG A 3 -15.64 33.05 -22.41
C ARG A 3 -16.48 32.87 -21.13
N LEU A 4 -17.43 33.77 -20.87
CA LEU A 4 -18.36 33.63 -19.73
C LEU A 4 -19.42 32.52 -19.98
N ARG A 5 -19.83 32.34 -21.25
CA ARG A 5 -20.80 31.27 -21.60
C ARG A 5 -20.17 29.89 -21.59
N LEU A 6 -18.86 29.74 -21.87
CA LEU A 6 -18.14 28.49 -21.75
C LEU A 6 -17.91 28.08 -20.29
N LEU A 7 -17.64 29.04 -19.40
CA LEU A 7 -17.54 28.77 -17.96
C LEU A 7 -18.90 28.38 -17.34
N SER A 8 -19.99 29.02 -17.76
CA SER A 8 -21.34 28.66 -17.26
C SER A 8 -21.81 27.28 -17.78
N LEU A 9 -21.44 26.89 -19.00
CA LEU A 9 -21.72 25.57 -19.55
C LEU A 9 -20.89 24.46 -18.86
N ALA A 10 -19.62 24.73 -18.53
CA ALA A 10 -18.79 23.82 -17.77
C ALA A 10 -19.30 23.64 -16.33
N PHE A 11 -19.77 24.72 -15.70
CA PHE A 11 -20.37 24.65 -14.36
C PHE A 11 -21.74 23.97 -14.36
N ALA A 12 -22.58 24.21 -15.38
CA ALA A 12 -23.86 23.50 -15.55
C ALA A 12 -23.66 22.01 -15.85
N GLY A 13 -22.64 21.62 -16.64
CA GLY A 13 -22.24 20.23 -16.87
C GLY A 13 -21.77 19.54 -15.61
N MET A 14 -21.06 20.24 -14.73
CA MET A 14 -20.59 19.73 -13.44
C MET A 14 -21.72 19.52 -12.43
N VAL A 15 -22.73 20.38 -12.45
CA VAL A 15 -23.94 20.27 -11.60
C VAL A 15 -24.84 19.13 -12.10
N LEU A 16 -24.95 18.94 -13.42
CA LEU A 16 -25.78 17.84 -14.00
C LEU A 16 -25.15 16.47 -13.79
N ALA A 17 -23.81 16.35 -13.74
CA ALA A 17 -23.12 15.13 -13.40
C ALA A 17 -23.32 14.71 -11.91
N GLY A 18 -23.67 15.63 -11.03
CA GLY A 18 -23.97 15.39 -9.62
C GLY A 18 -25.35 14.78 -9.33
N THR A 19 -26.23 14.64 -10.32
CA THR A 19 -27.61 14.14 -10.12
C THR A 19 -27.78 12.64 -10.39
N LEU A 20 -26.72 11.96 -10.84
CA LEU A 20 -26.76 10.49 -10.91
C LEU A 20 -26.45 9.93 -9.51
N PRO A 21 -27.25 8.99 -8.99
CA PRO A 21 -26.97 8.33 -7.70
C PRO A 21 -25.76 7.41 -7.85
N HIS A 22 -24.56 7.98 -7.79
CA HIS A 22 -23.34 7.22 -7.63
C HIS A 22 -23.15 6.98 -6.13
N PRO A 23 -22.73 5.78 -5.71
CA PRO A 23 -22.36 5.57 -4.32
C PRO A 23 -21.24 6.56 -3.98
N ALA A 24 -21.55 7.57 -3.17
CA ALA A 24 -20.55 8.48 -2.62
C ALA A 24 -19.70 7.69 -1.63
N PHE A 25 -18.54 7.20 -2.09
CA PHE A 25 -17.54 6.64 -1.19
C PHE A 25 -16.95 7.80 -0.39
N SER A 26 -17.20 7.79 0.91
CA SER A 26 -16.53 8.72 1.83
C SER A 26 -15.02 8.48 1.77
N GLN A 27 -14.24 9.53 1.50
CA GLN A 27 -12.78 9.46 1.46
C GLN A 27 -12.21 9.79 2.83
N ALA A 28 -11.20 9.04 3.26
CA ALA A 28 -10.50 9.29 4.50
C ALA A 28 -9.66 10.57 4.41
N THR A 29 -9.77 11.48 5.38
CA THR A 29 -8.85 12.62 5.47
C THR A 29 -7.49 12.16 6.01
N THR A 30 -6.41 12.64 5.40
CA THR A 30 -5.04 12.50 5.89
C THR A 30 -4.60 13.73 6.69
N LEU A 31 -5.40 14.79 6.65
CA LEU A 31 -5.11 16.05 7.31
C LEU A 31 -5.44 15.96 8.81
N GLY A 32 -4.63 16.61 9.61
CA GLY A 32 -4.82 16.69 11.04
C GLY A 32 -5.42 18.02 11.48
N SER A 33 -5.57 18.20 12.80
CA SER A 33 -6.05 19.42 13.41
C SER A 33 -5.25 19.77 14.66
N ILE A 34 -5.15 21.07 14.97
CA ILE A 34 -4.65 21.56 16.25
C ILE A 34 -5.77 22.36 16.88
N VAL A 35 -6.20 21.96 18.07
CA VAL A 35 -7.26 22.61 18.84
C VAL A 35 -6.72 23.00 20.21
N GLY A 36 -7.35 23.93 20.86
CA GLY A 36 -6.92 24.26 22.22
C GLY A 36 -7.80 25.29 22.89
N THR A 37 -7.43 25.58 24.16
CA THR A 37 -8.09 26.58 24.99
C THR A 37 -7.03 27.48 25.61
N VAL A 38 -7.35 28.77 25.66
CA VAL A 38 -6.50 29.80 26.23
C VAL A 38 -7.11 30.33 27.51
N PHE A 39 -6.32 30.30 28.58
CA PHE A 39 -6.68 30.79 29.91
C PHE A 39 -5.74 31.92 30.36
N ASP A 40 -6.26 32.80 31.19
CA ASP A 40 -5.46 33.76 31.91
C ASP A 40 -4.87 33.15 33.23
N PRO A 41 -4.05 33.90 33.99
CA PRO A 41 -3.52 33.40 35.29
C PRO A 41 -4.56 33.08 36.35
N SER A 42 -5.75 33.66 36.27
CA SER A 42 -6.84 33.40 37.18
C SER A 42 -7.65 32.14 36.83
N GLY A 43 -7.37 31.56 35.63
CA GLY A 43 -8.12 30.43 35.08
C GLY A 43 -9.38 30.81 34.30
N ALA A 44 -9.60 32.12 34.04
CA ALA A 44 -10.64 32.57 33.14
C ALA A 44 -10.23 32.40 31.67
N THR A 45 -11.21 32.14 30.80
CA THR A 45 -10.94 31.99 29.35
C THR A 45 -10.62 33.34 28.70
N VAL A 46 -9.72 33.35 27.71
CA VAL A 46 -9.31 34.55 26.99
C VAL A 46 -9.90 34.54 25.57
N PRO A 47 -11.02 35.26 25.31
CA PRO A 47 -11.57 35.39 23.97
C PRO A 47 -10.75 36.37 23.14
N GLY A 48 -10.76 36.17 21.79
CA GLY A 48 -10.09 37.06 20.85
C GLY A 48 -8.55 36.99 20.87
N ALA A 49 -7.97 36.03 21.56
CA ALA A 49 -6.52 35.79 21.50
C ALA A 49 -6.13 35.34 20.06
N GLN A 50 -5.09 35.94 19.53
CA GLN A 50 -4.54 35.56 18.23
C GLN A 50 -3.72 34.27 18.37
N VAL A 51 -4.06 33.26 17.59
CA VAL A 51 -3.38 31.96 17.54
C VAL A 51 -2.78 31.80 16.16
N ARG A 52 -1.47 31.54 16.11
CA ARG A 52 -0.72 31.32 14.88
C ARG A 52 -0.08 29.95 14.91
N VAL A 53 -0.44 29.09 13.98
CA VAL A 53 0.05 27.73 13.82
C VAL A 53 1.00 27.67 12.63
N ILE A 54 2.28 27.37 12.87
CA ILE A 54 3.34 27.46 11.87
C ILE A 54 3.92 26.07 11.63
N ASN A 55 3.87 25.60 10.39
CA ASN A 55 4.62 24.41 9.98
C ASN A 55 6.09 24.75 9.84
N THR A 56 6.96 24.11 10.62
CA THR A 56 8.38 24.48 10.67
C THR A 56 9.17 24.03 9.43
N GLN A 57 8.71 23.02 8.71
CA GLN A 57 9.35 22.57 7.46
C GLN A 57 9.04 23.47 6.26
N THR A 58 7.82 23.96 6.19
CA THR A 58 7.35 24.74 5.04
C THR A 58 7.29 26.24 5.31
N GLY A 59 7.36 26.66 6.58
CA GLY A 59 7.16 28.05 7.00
C GLY A 59 5.71 28.54 6.82
N VAL A 60 4.80 27.66 6.37
CA VAL A 60 3.39 28.01 6.17
C VAL A 60 2.72 28.21 7.52
N ALA A 61 2.19 29.40 7.74
CA ALA A 61 1.44 29.75 8.94
C ALA A 61 -0.07 29.79 8.66
N ARG A 62 -0.86 29.43 9.68
CA ARG A 62 -2.32 29.64 9.72
C ARG A 62 -2.68 30.40 10.97
N GLU A 63 -3.59 31.35 10.84
CA GLU A 63 -4.01 32.23 11.93
C GLU A 63 -5.49 32.03 12.22
N THR A 64 -5.85 32.10 13.49
CA THR A 64 -7.23 32.06 13.96
C THR A 64 -7.34 32.89 15.25
N LEU A 65 -8.56 33.13 15.71
CA LEU A 65 -8.85 33.77 16.98
C LEU A 65 -9.56 32.81 17.90
N THR A 66 -9.33 32.93 19.21
CA THR A 66 -10.14 32.21 20.20
C THR A 66 -11.58 32.76 20.23
N ASN A 67 -12.55 31.85 20.40
CA ASN A 67 -13.96 32.19 20.52
C ASN A 67 -14.29 32.74 21.94
N GLU A 68 -15.57 32.99 22.22
CA GLU A 68 -16.06 33.50 23.51
C GLU A 68 -15.69 32.61 24.70
N ASN A 69 -15.49 31.33 24.49
CA ASN A 69 -15.06 30.35 25.50
C ASN A 69 -13.54 30.14 25.51
N GLY A 70 -12.74 31.00 24.87
CA GLY A 70 -11.31 30.88 24.79
C GLY A 70 -10.83 29.69 23.92
N HIS A 71 -11.70 28.99 23.19
CA HIS A 71 -11.33 27.87 22.35
C HIS A 71 -10.90 28.31 20.97
N PHE A 72 -9.88 27.61 20.41
CA PHE A 72 -9.51 27.72 19.01
C PHE A 72 -9.44 26.36 18.33
N SER A 73 -9.59 26.35 17.01
CA SER A 73 -9.45 25.16 16.17
C SER A 73 -8.83 25.54 14.84
N VAL A 74 -7.74 24.83 14.47
CA VAL A 74 -7.08 24.94 13.19
C VAL A 74 -7.07 23.55 12.54
N PRO A 75 -8.09 23.23 11.76
CA PRO A 75 -8.22 21.94 11.09
C PRO A 75 -7.50 21.93 9.73
N SER A 76 -7.52 20.76 9.07
CA SER A 76 -6.98 20.54 7.73
C SER A 76 -5.50 20.90 7.57
N LEU A 77 -4.71 20.58 8.59
CA LEU A 77 -3.27 20.75 8.60
C LEU A 77 -2.57 19.52 7.99
N ILE A 78 -1.56 19.76 7.18
CA ILE A 78 -0.71 18.70 6.65
C ILE A 78 0.09 18.09 7.82
N PRO A 79 0.22 16.74 7.94
CA PRO A 79 1.06 16.13 8.94
C PRO A 79 2.50 16.66 8.89
N GLY A 80 3.10 16.85 10.07
CA GLY A 80 4.46 17.40 10.17
C GLY A 80 4.72 18.11 11.49
N PRO A 81 5.89 18.77 11.62
CA PRO A 81 6.26 19.53 12.80
C PRO A 81 5.64 20.93 12.77
N TYR A 82 5.15 21.36 13.94
CA TYR A 82 4.47 22.65 14.10
C TYR A 82 4.93 23.37 15.36
N ASN A 83 4.91 24.70 15.28
CA ASN A 83 4.93 25.61 16.42
C ASN A 83 3.59 26.33 16.51
N VAL A 84 3.11 26.56 17.73
CA VAL A 84 1.87 27.29 17.98
C VAL A 84 2.18 28.50 18.86
N GLU A 85 1.88 29.67 18.38
CA GLU A 85 2.04 30.95 19.05
C GLU A 85 0.67 31.48 19.45
N VAL A 86 0.55 31.96 20.70
CA VAL A 86 -0.67 32.63 21.20
C VAL A 86 -0.27 33.99 21.74
N ALA A 87 -0.99 35.02 21.27
CA ALA A 87 -0.82 36.39 21.68
C ALA A 87 -2.17 37.04 22.06
N ALA A 88 -2.19 37.77 23.16
CA ALA A 88 -3.36 38.56 23.56
C ALA A 88 -2.91 39.88 24.21
N ALA A 89 -3.77 40.89 24.15
CA ALA A 89 -3.46 42.21 24.75
C ALA A 89 -3.21 42.07 26.26
N ASN A 90 -2.16 42.72 26.76
CA ASN A 90 -1.71 42.69 28.16
C ASN A 90 -1.14 41.35 28.66
N PHE A 91 -0.86 40.39 27.76
CA PHE A 91 -0.22 39.14 28.07
C PHE A 91 1.06 38.96 27.28
N GLN A 92 2.01 38.23 27.88
CA GLN A 92 3.21 37.77 27.16
C GLN A 92 2.84 36.79 26.08
N ARG A 93 3.50 36.83 24.93
CA ARG A 93 3.34 35.84 23.87
C ARG A 93 3.84 34.48 24.32
N GLN A 94 3.00 33.48 24.24
CA GLN A 94 3.37 32.11 24.55
C GLN A 94 3.56 31.31 23.27
N VAL A 95 4.69 30.58 23.21
CA VAL A 95 5.03 29.73 22.06
C VAL A 95 5.19 28.28 22.54
N GLN A 96 4.51 27.38 21.88
CA GLN A 96 4.69 25.93 22.09
C GLN A 96 5.36 25.34 20.85
N GLU A 97 6.54 24.80 21.01
CA GLU A 97 7.39 24.30 19.93
C GLU A 97 7.41 22.78 19.85
N ASN A 98 7.90 22.28 18.70
CA ASN A 98 8.14 20.86 18.45
C ASN A 98 6.90 19.96 18.54
N LEU A 99 5.74 20.48 18.15
CA LEU A 99 4.51 19.72 18.08
C LEU A 99 4.52 18.86 16.82
N LYS A 100 4.45 17.53 16.98
CA LYS A 100 4.37 16.61 15.85
C LYS A 100 2.93 16.25 15.55
N LEU A 101 2.38 16.79 14.47
CA LEU A 101 1.02 16.45 14.00
C LEU A 101 1.06 15.21 13.12
N GLU A 102 0.40 14.14 13.56
CA GLU A 102 0.28 12.86 12.83
C GLU A 102 -0.81 12.91 11.77
N VAL A 103 -0.76 11.97 10.79
CA VAL A 103 -1.83 11.73 9.79
C VAL A 103 -3.17 11.52 10.49
N ALA A 104 -4.18 12.27 10.05
CA ALA A 104 -5.52 12.26 10.64
C ALA A 104 -5.51 12.37 12.18
N GLY A 105 -4.52 13.06 12.74
CA GLY A 105 -4.36 13.29 14.18
C GLY A 105 -4.98 14.61 14.62
N SER A 106 -5.29 14.70 15.91
CA SER A 106 -5.70 15.94 16.56
C SER A 106 -4.81 16.19 17.77
N ILE A 107 -4.22 17.40 17.83
CA ILE A 107 -3.44 17.85 18.98
C ILE A 107 -4.32 18.80 19.78
N SER A 108 -4.49 18.53 21.09
CA SER A 108 -5.22 19.40 22.01
C SER A 108 -4.25 20.11 22.92
N LEU A 109 -4.27 21.45 22.94
CA LEU A 109 -3.36 22.31 23.69
C LEU A 109 -4.09 23.13 24.73
N ILE A 110 -3.41 23.40 25.83
CA ILE A 110 -3.88 24.32 26.86
C ILE A 110 -2.81 25.40 27.04
N PHE A 111 -3.18 26.64 26.80
CA PHE A 111 -2.31 27.79 27.05
C PHE A 111 -2.77 28.54 28.30
N ARG A 112 -1.81 28.85 29.18
CA ARG A 112 -2.03 29.71 30.36
C ARG A 112 -1.14 30.93 30.20
N LEU A 113 -1.75 32.05 29.78
CA LEU A 113 -1.03 33.27 29.52
C LEU A 113 -0.54 33.90 30.81
N THR A 114 0.59 34.55 30.76
CA THR A 114 1.18 35.34 31.86
C THR A 114 1.02 36.82 31.57
N VAL A 115 0.67 37.62 32.56
CA VAL A 115 0.55 39.08 32.40
C VAL A 115 1.92 39.68 32.10
N GLY A 116 2.00 40.52 31.06
CA GLY A 116 3.24 41.16 30.62
C GLY A 116 3.08 41.82 29.26
N GLN A 117 4.18 42.37 28.74
CA GLN A 117 4.15 42.98 27.40
C GLN A 117 4.18 41.92 26.30
N VAL A 118 3.42 42.13 25.22
CA VAL A 118 3.34 41.22 24.04
C VAL A 118 4.71 41.00 23.37
N THR A 119 5.68 41.90 23.60
CA THR A 119 7.05 41.80 23.09
C THR A 119 7.90 40.74 23.82
N GLU A 120 7.50 40.32 25.01
CA GLU A 120 8.14 39.24 25.75
C GLU A 120 7.55 37.90 25.36
N SER A 121 8.36 36.88 25.17
CA SER A 121 7.92 35.54 24.78
C SER A 121 8.34 34.49 25.80
N VAL A 122 7.43 33.64 26.17
CA VAL A 122 7.69 32.43 26.97
C VAL A 122 7.58 31.23 26.05
N THR A 123 8.69 30.51 25.88
CA THR A 123 8.71 29.27 25.09
C THR A 123 8.52 28.08 26.04
N VAL A 124 7.53 27.26 25.72
CA VAL A 124 7.27 25.99 26.41
C VAL A 124 7.56 24.86 25.44
N GLN A 125 8.49 23.98 25.78
CA GLN A 125 8.68 22.76 25.02
C GLN A 125 7.59 21.77 25.38
N ALA A 126 7.04 21.08 24.36
CA ALA A 126 6.07 20.01 24.58
C ALA A 126 6.80 18.81 25.20
N GLU A 127 6.88 18.76 26.53
CA GLU A 127 7.33 17.57 27.26
C GLU A 127 6.09 16.72 27.61
N GLY A 128 5.97 15.58 26.95
CA GLY A 128 4.96 14.59 27.28
C GLY A 128 4.11 14.14 26.08
N GLU A 129 3.62 12.94 26.20
CA GLU A 129 2.66 12.36 25.27
C GLU A 129 1.35 13.15 25.35
N LEU A 130 1.10 14.00 24.33
CA LEU A 130 -0.13 14.77 24.23
C LEU A 130 -1.33 13.79 24.26
N LEU A 131 -2.19 13.93 25.25
CA LEU A 131 -3.35 13.06 25.42
C LEU A 131 -4.20 13.06 24.14
N LYS A 132 -4.27 11.92 23.47
CA LYS A 132 -5.16 11.65 22.32
C LYS A 132 -6.64 11.54 22.78
N ALA A 133 -7.07 12.41 23.65
CA ALA A 133 -8.33 12.27 24.43
C ALA A 133 -9.61 12.52 23.61
N THR A 134 -9.51 12.95 22.36
CA THR A 134 -10.69 13.39 21.60
C THR A 134 -11.20 12.41 20.54
N GLU A 135 -10.45 11.35 20.25
CA GLU A 135 -10.88 10.37 19.25
C GLU A 135 -11.15 9.01 19.90
N GLY A 136 -12.42 8.53 19.87
CA GLY A 136 -12.78 7.16 20.22
C GLY A 136 -12.26 6.11 19.23
N VAL A 137 -11.23 6.46 18.42
CA VAL A 137 -10.63 5.60 17.40
C VAL A 137 -9.33 5.03 17.94
N ILE A 138 -9.26 3.72 18.06
CA ILE A 138 -8.01 3.01 18.38
C ILE A 138 -7.14 3.01 17.11
N SER A 139 -6.00 3.67 17.19
CA SER A 139 -5.08 3.76 16.05
C SER A 139 -3.63 3.53 16.46
N THR A 140 -2.86 2.96 15.54
CA THR A 140 -1.40 2.85 15.64
C THR A 140 -0.79 3.68 14.51
N THR A 141 0.03 4.66 14.87
CA THR A 141 0.78 5.47 13.91
C THR A 141 2.23 4.96 13.85
N VAL A 142 2.72 4.75 12.65
CA VAL A 142 4.11 4.39 12.38
C VAL A 142 4.73 5.53 11.60
N ASP A 143 5.60 6.26 12.25
CA ASP A 143 6.28 7.42 11.67
C ASP A 143 7.43 7.02 10.74
N ASN A 144 7.94 7.98 9.96
CA ASN A 144 9.01 7.74 9.00
C ASN A 144 10.26 7.14 9.63
N HIS A 145 10.65 7.57 10.84
CA HIS A 145 11.83 7.02 11.53
C HIS A 145 11.66 5.50 11.75
N LYS A 146 10.52 5.06 12.27
CA LYS A 146 10.23 3.64 12.45
C LYS A 146 10.12 2.90 11.12
N VAL A 147 9.57 3.54 10.08
CA VAL A 147 9.45 2.95 8.73
C VAL A 147 10.83 2.69 8.12
N VAL A 148 11.78 3.59 8.30
CA VAL A 148 13.12 3.50 7.69
C VAL A 148 14.11 2.67 8.53
N GLU A 149 14.07 2.82 9.86
CA GLU A 149 15.07 2.23 10.77
C GLU A 149 14.76 0.77 11.15
N LEU A 150 13.51 0.36 11.15
CA LEU A 150 13.17 -1.02 11.48
C LEU A 150 13.65 -2.00 10.38
N PRO A 151 14.24 -3.15 10.75
CA PRO A 151 14.72 -4.13 9.80
C PRO A 151 13.56 -4.80 9.06
N LEU A 152 13.23 -4.33 7.87
CA LEU A 152 12.16 -4.83 7.05
C LEU A 152 12.70 -5.74 5.94
N ASN A 153 12.33 -7.02 5.97
CA ASN A 153 12.69 -7.93 4.88
C ASN A 153 12.02 -7.50 3.57
N GLY A 154 12.84 -7.18 2.56
CA GLY A 154 12.38 -6.64 1.27
C GLY A 154 11.80 -5.24 1.35
N ARG A 155 12.14 -4.45 2.39
CA ARG A 155 11.72 -3.05 2.59
C ARG A 155 10.20 -2.85 2.41
N ASN A 156 9.41 -3.80 2.90
CA ASN A 156 7.97 -3.80 2.75
C ASN A 156 7.30 -3.18 3.98
N PHE A 157 6.76 -1.97 3.84
CA PHE A 157 6.09 -1.27 4.94
C PHE A 157 4.88 -2.03 5.50
N ASN A 158 4.20 -2.85 4.69
CA ASN A 158 3.08 -3.66 5.15
C ASN A 158 3.48 -4.62 6.30
N ASN A 159 4.75 -5.00 6.40
CA ASN A 159 5.21 -5.81 7.54
C ASN A 159 5.05 -5.09 8.89
N LEU A 160 5.03 -3.77 8.90
CA LEU A 160 4.84 -2.97 10.10
C LEU A 160 3.39 -2.99 10.63
N VAL A 161 2.43 -3.43 9.82
CA VAL A 161 1.04 -3.66 10.28
C VAL A 161 1.01 -4.65 11.46
N ARG A 162 2.00 -5.56 11.53
CA ARG A 162 2.14 -6.51 12.65
C ARG A 162 2.40 -5.85 14.00
N LEU A 163 2.84 -4.59 14.02
CA LEU A 163 3.01 -3.83 15.27
C LEU A 163 1.68 -3.41 15.89
N THR A 164 0.58 -3.53 15.15
CA THR A 164 -0.75 -3.19 15.65
C THR A 164 -1.30 -4.38 16.47
N PRO A 165 -1.75 -4.16 17.69
CA PRO A 165 -2.38 -5.20 18.49
C PRO A 165 -3.57 -5.85 17.75
N GLY A 166 -3.64 -7.18 17.75
CA GLY A 166 -4.69 -7.94 17.08
C GLY A 166 -4.56 -8.03 15.54
N ALA A 167 -3.43 -7.57 14.96
CA ALA A 167 -3.17 -7.76 13.54
C ALA A 167 -2.51 -9.12 13.28
N THR A 168 -3.11 -9.90 12.39
CA THR A 168 -2.60 -11.20 11.94
C THR A 168 -2.49 -11.24 10.42
N ARG A 169 -1.47 -11.91 9.92
CA ARG A 169 -1.27 -12.06 8.47
C ARG A 169 -2.32 -13.02 7.91
N GLY A 170 -3.00 -12.62 6.84
CA GLY A 170 -3.96 -13.48 6.15
C GLY A 170 -3.30 -14.61 5.36
N ALA A 171 -4.03 -15.71 5.15
CA ALA A 171 -3.55 -16.88 4.44
C ALA A 171 -3.30 -16.62 2.94
N ASN A 172 -4.00 -15.66 2.33
CA ASN A 172 -3.93 -15.36 0.90
C ASN A 172 -2.95 -14.21 0.60
N ALA A 173 -1.71 -14.37 1.02
CA ALA A 173 -0.66 -13.36 0.79
C ALA A 173 -0.13 -13.32 -0.67
N GLY A 174 -0.85 -13.88 -1.62
CA GLY A 174 -0.41 -14.09 -3.00
C GLY A 174 -0.98 -13.11 -4.03
N GLY A 175 -1.18 -11.85 -3.68
CA GLY A 175 -1.57 -10.85 -4.66
C GLY A 175 -0.46 -10.50 -5.66
N PRO A 176 -0.79 -9.84 -6.78
CA PRO A 176 0.12 -9.58 -7.89
C PRO A 176 1.19 -8.53 -7.59
N THR A 177 1.14 -7.84 -6.45
CA THR A 177 2.13 -6.84 -6.08
C THR A 177 3.22 -7.40 -5.18
N LEU A 178 4.42 -6.82 -5.23
CA LEU A 178 5.55 -7.16 -4.34
C LEU A 178 5.14 -7.14 -2.87
N ASN A 179 4.28 -6.21 -2.54
CA ASN A 179 3.82 -5.92 -1.19
C ASN A 179 2.40 -6.44 -0.94
N ALA A 180 1.91 -7.36 -1.80
CA ALA A 180 0.57 -7.94 -1.70
C ALA A 180 0.45 -8.83 -0.47
N GLN A 181 0.19 -8.21 0.66
CA GLN A 181 -0.12 -8.87 1.91
C GLN A 181 -1.51 -8.46 2.37
N THR A 182 -2.30 -9.43 2.75
CA THR A 182 -3.59 -9.19 3.39
C THR A 182 -3.44 -9.30 4.90
N TRP A 183 -4.19 -8.50 5.63
CA TRP A 183 -4.15 -8.43 7.08
C TRP A 183 -5.54 -8.59 7.66
N ALA A 184 -5.70 -9.51 8.58
CA ALA A 184 -6.83 -9.56 9.47
C ALA A 184 -6.50 -8.73 10.71
N VAL A 185 -7.32 -7.75 11.03
CA VAL A 185 -7.11 -6.87 12.19
C VAL A 185 -8.36 -6.94 13.06
N THR A 186 -8.18 -7.12 14.37
CA THR A 186 -9.26 -7.22 15.37
C THR A 186 -10.32 -8.27 15.02
N GLY A 187 -9.91 -9.45 14.56
CA GLY A 187 -10.81 -10.56 14.23
C GLY A 187 -11.56 -10.43 12.89
N SER A 188 -11.26 -9.40 12.09
CA SER A 188 -11.85 -9.27 10.74
C SER A 188 -11.26 -10.29 9.76
N ARG A 189 -11.91 -10.47 8.62
CA ARG A 189 -11.33 -11.25 7.51
C ARG A 189 -10.14 -10.50 6.91
N SER A 190 -9.17 -11.24 6.42
CA SER A 190 -7.93 -10.67 5.86
C SER A 190 -8.12 -9.88 4.55
N ASP A 191 -9.26 -10.04 3.89
CA ASP A 191 -9.64 -9.31 2.68
C ASP A 191 -10.53 -8.08 2.97
N ASN A 192 -10.70 -7.71 4.23
CA ASN A 192 -11.52 -6.58 4.65
C ASN A 192 -10.72 -5.33 5.06
N ALA A 193 -9.40 -5.31 4.88
CA ALA A 193 -8.62 -4.11 5.10
C ALA A 193 -8.87 -3.09 3.97
N ASN A 194 -9.00 -1.83 4.34
CA ASN A 194 -9.07 -0.70 3.41
C ASN A 194 -7.72 -0.01 3.36
N TYR A 195 -7.17 0.16 2.15
CA TYR A 195 -5.94 0.92 1.92
C TYR A 195 -6.28 2.26 1.30
N THR A 196 -5.72 3.32 1.86
CA THR A 196 -5.80 4.66 1.27
C THR A 196 -4.39 5.22 1.09
N LEU A 197 -4.19 5.99 0.02
CA LEU A 197 -2.94 6.68 -0.28
C LEU A 197 -3.23 8.17 -0.42
N ASP A 198 -2.69 8.98 0.48
CA ASP A 198 -3.04 10.40 0.66
C ASP A 198 -4.56 10.62 0.73
N GLY A 199 -5.26 9.71 1.41
CA GLY A 199 -6.70 9.76 1.64
C GLY A 199 -7.57 9.34 0.45
N THR A 200 -7.01 8.92 -0.68
CA THR A 200 -7.75 8.36 -1.81
C THR A 200 -7.69 6.84 -1.80
N PHE A 201 -8.72 6.22 -2.37
CA PHE A 201 -8.84 4.77 -2.45
C PHE A 201 -7.64 4.13 -3.17
N ASN A 202 -7.07 3.08 -2.58
CA ASN A 202 -5.87 2.39 -3.06
C ASN A 202 -5.96 0.86 -2.92
N ASN A 203 -7.15 0.29 -3.01
CA ASN A 203 -7.32 -1.17 -2.95
C ASN A 203 -7.22 -1.81 -4.33
N GLY A 204 -6.51 -2.91 -4.41
CA GLY A 204 -6.53 -3.80 -5.56
C GLY A 204 -7.90 -4.48 -5.72
N THR A 205 -8.28 -4.76 -6.96
CA THR A 205 -9.63 -5.22 -7.32
C THR A 205 -9.96 -6.59 -6.76
N PHE A 206 -9.02 -7.55 -6.82
CA PHE A 206 -9.28 -8.95 -6.47
C PHE A 206 -8.92 -9.31 -5.04
N PHE A 207 -7.77 -8.87 -4.54
CA PHE A 207 -7.20 -9.35 -3.28
C PHE A 207 -7.31 -8.37 -2.13
N LYS A 208 -7.94 -7.19 -2.33
CA LYS A 208 -8.03 -6.13 -1.31
C LYS A 208 -6.67 -5.83 -0.64
N THR A 209 -5.61 -5.85 -1.43
CA THR A 209 -4.27 -5.43 -1.06
C THR A 209 -4.02 -4.00 -1.52
N ALA A 210 -2.97 -3.36 -1.06
CA ALA A 210 -2.59 -2.07 -1.62
C ALA A 210 -2.31 -2.21 -3.13
N ALA A 211 -3.02 -1.45 -3.97
CA ALA A 211 -2.80 -1.43 -5.42
C ALA A 211 -1.44 -0.83 -5.75
N ILE A 212 -1.16 0.34 -5.20
CA ILE A 212 0.14 1.00 -5.23
C ILE A 212 0.74 0.91 -3.83
N ALA A 213 1.90 0.29 -3.71
CA ALA A 213 2.61 0.14 -2.44
C ALA A 213 3.89 0.99 -2.48
N PRO A 214 3.86 2.22 -1.94
CA PRO A 214 5.00 3.13 -2.00
C PRO A 214 6.25 2.56 -1.35
N SER A 215 7.43 2.96 -1.87
CA SER A 215 8.71 2.70 -1.22
C SER A 215 8.73 3.32 0.18
N ILE A 216 9.45 2.71 1.11
CA ILE A 216 9.53 3.23 2.49
C ILE A 216 10.13 4.64 2.55
N ASP A 217 11.00 4.99 1.59
CA ASP A 217 11.61 6.33 1.53
C ASP A 217 10.64 7.40 1.04
N ALA A 218 9.58 7.02 0.32
CA ALA A 218 8.52 7.93 -0.09
C ALA A 218 7.47 8.17 1.01
N ILE A 219 7.37 7.28 2.00
CA ILE A 219 6.34 7.34 3.04
C ILE A 219 6.75 8.38 4.10
N SER A 220 5.88 9.34 4.39
CA SER A 220 6.04 10.22 5.55
C SER A 220 5.65 9.52 6.84
N GLU A 221 4.49 8.88 6.83
CA GLU A 221 3.99 8.03 7.91
C GLU A 221 2.82 7.18 7.43
N PHE A 222 2.45 6.15 8.16
CA PHE A 222 1.18 5.49 7.95
C PHE A 222 0.46 5.23 9.28
N LYS A 223 -0.87 5.23 9.21
CA LYS A 223 -1.75 5.06 10.35
C LYS A 223 -2.69 3.90 10.11
N ILE A 224 -2.76 3.01 11.09
CA ILE A 224 -3.69 1.88 11.09
C ILE A 224 -4.78 2.19 12.10
N GLN A 225 -6.02 2.25 11.63
CA GLN A 225 -7.20 2.50 12.45
C GLN A 225 -8.04 1.23 12.52
N THR A 226 -8.28 0.72 13.72
CA THR A 226 -8.95 -0.56 13.94
C THR A 226 -10.43 -0.43 14.25
N ASN A 227 -10.86 0.71 14.74
CA ASN A 227 -12.27 1.01 14.98
C ASN A 227 -12.73 2.04 13.96
N MET A 228 -13.33 1.54 12.85
CA MET A 228 -13.66 2.37 11.70
C MET A 228 -14.94 3.17 11.93
N SER A 229 -14.86 4.48 11.73
CA SER A 229 -16.05 5.32 11.59
C SER A 229 -16.61 5.24 10.17
N ALA A 230 -17.89 5.57 9.99
CA ALA A 230 -18.59 5.56 8.70
C ALA A 230 -17.88 6.41 7.61
N ARG A 231 -17.06 7.38 8.00
CA ARG A 231 -16.28 8.24 7.09
C ARG A 231 -15.24 7.51 6.22
N PHE A 232 -14.89 6.26 6.55
CA PHE A 232 -13.89 5.50 5.79
C PHE A 232 -14.49 4.57 4.72
N GLY A 233 -15.80 4.51 4.58
CA GLY A 233 -16.48 3.79 3.50
C GLY A 233 -16.45 2.26 3.63
N ALA A 234 -16.16 1.57 2.56
CA ALA A 234 -16.58 0.23 2.18
C ALA A 234 -15.94 -0.98 2.88
N ALA A 235 -15.11 -0.85 3.93
CA ALA A 235 -14.47 -2.02 4.55
C ALA A 235 -14.74 -2.09 6.05
N ALA A 236 -14.99 -3.29 6.56
CA ALA A 236 -15.38 -3.53 7.95
C ALA A 236 -14.19 -3.87 8.89
N GLY A 237 -12.97 -3.98 8.35
CA GLY A 237 -11.78 -4.38 9.09
C GLY A 237 -10.99 -3.19 9.65
N ALA A 238 -9.80 -2.97 9.11
CA ALA A 238 -8.95 -1.83 9.45
C ALA A 238 -8.80 -0.89 8.27
N ASN A 239 -8.56 0.40 8.55
CA ASN A 239 -8.12 1.36 7.54
C ASN A 239 -6.62 1.59 7.68
N ILE A 240 -5.87 1.28 6.63
CA ILE A 240 -4.43 1.48 6.52
C ILE A 240 -4.21 2.71 5.63
N ASN A 241 -3.96 3.84 6.26
CA ASN A 241 -3.79 5.12 5.58
C ASN A 241 -2.31 5.46 5.47
N VAL A 242 -1.83 5.55 4.24
CA VAL A 242 -0.44 5.86 3.90
C VAL A 242 -0.35 7.27 3.35
N SER A 243 0.62 8.06 3.82
CA SER A 243 0.88 9.39 3.32
C SER A 243 2.26 9.48 2.68
N ILE A 244 2.32 10.10 1.50
CA ILE A 244 3.56 10.40 0.78
C ILE A 244 4.17 11.69 1.35
N LYS A 245 5.50 11.74 1.43
CA LYS A 245 6.26 12.93 1.80
C LYS A 245 5.89 14.11 0.90
N SER A 246 5.95 15.30 1.47
CA SER A 246 5.92 16.57 0.73
C SER A 246 7.31 17.19 0.72
N GLY A 247 7.52 18.20 -0.12
CA GLY A 247 8.70 19.06 -0.04
C GLY A 247 8.62 20.05 1.12
N GLY A 248 9.71 20.71 1.39
CA GLY A 248 9.85 21.80 2.37
C GLY A 248 10.60 23.00 1.78
N ASN A 249 11.00 23.95 2.63
CA ASN A 249 11.78 25.12 2.22
C ASN A 249 13.25 24.83 1.89
N GLU A 250 13.74 23.67 2.30
CA GLU A 250 15.09 23.21 2.02
C GLU A 250 15.06 22.02 1.08
N TYR A 251 16.09 21.88 0.26
CA TYR A 251 16.24 20.72 -0.59
C TYR A 251 16.77 19.55 0.21
N HIS A 252 16.01 18.45 0.20
CA HIS A 252 16.38 17.21 0.85
C HIS A 252 16.23 16.06 -0.13
N GLY A 253 17.11 15.07 -0.01
CA GLY A 253 17.06 13.88 -0.83
C GLY A 253 17.82 12.73 -0.21
N THR A 254 17.51 11.53 -0.69
CA THR A 254 18.21 10.29 -0.35
C THR A 254 18.53 9.55 -1.63
N LEU A 255 19.67 8.88 -1.64
CA LEU A 255 20.05 7.92 -2.69
C LEU A 255 20.41 6.62 -1.99
N TYR A 256 19.88 5.50 -2.47
CA TYR A 256 20.12 4.21 -1.83
C TYR A 256 20.22 3.07 -2.84
N GLU A 257 21.02 2.05 -2.47
CA GLU A 257 21.15 0.78 -3.15
C GLU A 257 21.23 -0.33 -2.10
N PHE A 258 20.41 -1.37 -2.27
CA PHE A 258 20.44 -2.60 -1.49
C PHE A 258 20.74 -3.77 -2.40
N LEU A 259 21.93 -4.31 -2.28
CA LEU A 259 22.44 -5.40 -3.09
C LEU A 259 22.50 -6.70 -2.28
N ARG A 260 22.00 -7.79 -2.84
CA ARG A 260 22.28 -9.14 -2.36
C ARG A 260 22.60 -10.07 -3.52
N ASN A 261 23.65 -10.84 -3.38
CA ASN A 261 24.09 -11.78 -4.39
C ASN A 261 24.44 -13.12 -3.75
N ALA A 262 24.03 -14.23 -4.37
CA ALA A 262 24.32 -15.56 -3.89
C ALA A 262 25.83 -15.83 -3.72
N LYS A 263 26.71 -15.09 -4.43
CA LYS A 263 28.16 -15.19 -4.23
C LYS A 263 28.61 -14.82 -2.82
N MET A 264 27.82 -14.01 -2.12
CA MET A 264 28.03 -13.61 -0.73
C MET A 264 27.33 -14.53 0.30
N ASP A 265 26.45 -15.43 -0.17
CA ASP A 265 25.68 -16.33 0.69
C ASP A 265 26.35 -17.70 0.81
N SER A 266 26.11 -18.39 1.91
CA SER A 266 26.46 -19.79 2.07
C SER A 266 25.41 -20.69 1.39
N ARG A 267 25.80 -21.95 1.12
CA ARG A 267 24.88 -22.99 0.67
C ARG A 267 24.00 -23.46 1.84
N SER A 268 22.70 -23.62 1.60
CA SER A 268 21.83 -24.28 2.57
C SER A 268 22.27 -25.75 2.75
N TYR A 269 22.13 -26.30 3.97
CA TYR A 269 22.56 -27.68 4.29
C TYR A 269 21.94 -28.71 3.35
N PHE A 270 20.64 -28.60 3.05
CA PHE A 270 19.91 -29.55 2.19
C PHE A 270 20.02 -29.26 0.69
N ALA A 271 20.63 -28.19 0.28
CA ALA A 271 20.72 -27.85 -1.14
C ALA A 271 21.93 -28.56 -1.78
N PRO A 272 21.79 -29.21 -2.95
CA PRO A 272 22.92 -29.89 -3.65
C PRO A 272 23.97 -28.87 -4.13
N ARG A 273 23.56 -27.67 -4.46
CA ARG A 273 24.43 -26.53 -4.82
C ARG A 273 23.89 -25.24 -4.24
N ARG A 274 24.67 -24.17 -4.24
CA ARG A 274 24.20 -22.85 -3.89
C ARG A 274 23.25 -22.36 -5.00
N PRO A 275 21.95 -22.06 -4.69
CA PRO A 275 21.02 -21.51 -5.67
C PRO A 275 21.43 -20.12 -6.10
N ASP A 276 21.22 -19.77 -7.35
CA ASP A 276 21.45 -18.41 -7.82
C ASP A 276 20.41 -17.45 -7.21
N PHE A 277 20.93 -16.36 -6.66
CA PHE A 277 20.14 -15.27 -6.13
C PHE A 277 20.81 -13.95 -6.45
N LYS A 278 20.08 -13.05 -7.13
CA LYS A 278 20.48 -11.69 -7.42
C LYS A 278 19.36 -10.77 -7.06
N PHE A 279 19.65 -9.78 -6.25
CA PHE A 279 18.70 -8.81 -5.76
C PHE A 279 19.34 -7.43 -5.80
N ASN A 280 18.64 -6.47 -6.41
CA ASN A 280 18.96 -5.06 -6.37
C ASN A 280 17.67 -4.30 -6.07
N GLN A 281 17.72 -3.42 -5.09
CA GLN A 281 16.67 -2.45 -4.80
C GLN A 281 17.34 -1.09 -4.65
N PHE A 282 17.08 -0.20 -5.58
CA PHE A 282 17.74 1.10 -5.67
C PHE A 282 16.72 2.20 -5.92
N GLY A 283 17.07 3.39 -5.51
CA GLY A 283 16.16 4.50 -5.70
C GLY A 283 16.70 5.81 -5.15
N PHE A 284 15.91 6.84 -5.33
CA PHE A 284 16.20 8.13 -4.78
C PHE A 284 14.92 8.91 -4.45
N THR A 285 15.05 9.85 -3.53
CA THR A 285 14.05 10.85 -3.24
C THR A 285 14.64 12.23 -3.41
N LEU A 286 13.82 13.20 -3.78
CA LEU A 286 14.16 14.59 -3.84
C LEU A 286 12.94 15.43 -3.49
N GLY A 287 13.09 16.38 -2.59
CA GLY A 287 12.04 17.32 -2.21
C GLY A 287 12.60 18.70 -1.90
N GLY A 288 11.79 19.73 -2.10
CA GLY A 288 12.21 21.11 -1.85
C GLY A 288 11.21 22.13 -2.40
N PRO A 289 11.55 23.41 -2.35
CA PRO A 289 10.71 24.46 -2.95
C PRO A 289 10.90 24.47 -4.48
N ILE A 290 9.84 24.77 -5.22
CA ILE A 290 9.98 25.02 -6.66
C ILE A 290 10.55 26.41 -6.86
N GLN A 291 11.78 26.49 -7.39
CA GLN A 291 12.45 27.75 -7.69
C GLN A 291 12.89 27.79 -9.15
N ILE A 292 12.46 28.80 -9.87
CA ILE A 292 12.88 29.08 -11.26
C ILE A 292 13.64 30.39 -11.22
N PRO A 293 14.95 30.41 -11.46
CA PRO A 293 15.75 31.61 -11.35
C PRO A 293 15.15 32.78 -12.14
N LYS A 294 15.05 33.93 -11.50
CA LYS A 294 14.46 35.18 -12.03
C LYS A 294 12.97 35.16 -12.39
N LEU A 295 12.28 34.01 -12.28
CA LEU A 295 10.88 33.88 -12.68
C LEU A 295 9.97 33.54 -11.51
N TYR A 296 10.37 32.64 -10.62
CA TYR A 296 9.50 32.16 -9.54
C TYR A 296 10.28 31.69 -8.32
N ASP A 297 9.92 32.19 -7.13
CA ASP A 297 10.38 31.68 -5.84
C ASP A 297 9.20 31.08 -5.09
N GLY A 298 9.21 29.75 -4.96
CA GLY A 298 8.17 28.98 -4.29
C GLY A 298 8.40 28.75 -2.80
N ARG A 299 9.41 29.36 -2.18
CA ARG A 299 9.60 29.27 -0.73
C ARG A 299 8.36 29.73 0.02
N ASN A 300 8.00 28.99 1.09
CA ASN A 300 6.78 29.17 1.89
C ASN A 300 5.47 29.02 1.08
N ARG A 301 5.55 28.54 -0.18
CA ARG A 301 4.36 28.57 -1.07
C ARG A 301 4.21 27.32 -1.94
N THR A 302 5.27 26.87 -2.64
CA THR A 302 5.16 25.78 -3.60
C THR A 302 6.30 24.80 -3.44
N PHE A 303 5.95 23.58 -3.16
CA PHE A 303 6.89 22.51 -2.86
C PHE A 303 6.67 21.34 -3.78
N PHE A 304 7.73 20.59 -4.06
CA PHE A 304 7.66 19.32 -4.77
C PHE A 304 8.32 18.22 -3.96
N PHE A 305 7.86 17.01 -4.20
CA PHE A 305 8.52 15.78 -3.78
C PHE A 305 8.48 14.79 -4.94
N PHE A 306 9.61 14.16 -5.21
CA PHE A 306 9.76 13.10 -6.21
C PHE A 306 10.47 11.90 -5.58
N ASN A 307 9.99 10.71 -5.92
CA ASN A 307 10.60 9.44 -5.58
C ASN A 307 10.61 8.53 -6.80
N TYR A 308 11.71 7.80 -6.98
CA TYR A 308 11.82 6.65 -7.85
C TYR A 308 12.41 5.49 -7.07
N GLU A 309 11.86 4.29 -7.25
CA GLU A 309 12.43 3.03 -6.76
C GLU A 309 12.35 1.97 -7.86
N GLY A 310 13.47 1.28 -8.09
CA GLY A 310 13.59 0.08 -8.90
C GLY A 310 13.90 -1.13 -8.02
N PHE A 311 13.13 -2.20 -8.21
CA PHE A 311 13.34 -3.49 -7.54
C PHE A 311 13.56 -4.56 -8.59
N GLN A 312 14.65 -5.31 -8.49
CA GLN A 312 15.01 -6.38 -9.40
C GLN A 312 15.43 -7.62 -8.62
N GLN A 313 14.74 -8.73 -8.82
CA GLN A 313 15.08 -10.00 -8.19
C GLN A 313 15.11 -11.12 -9.22
N ARG A 314 16.19 -11.89 -9.20
CA ARG A 314 16.29 -13.19 -9.87
C ARG A 314 16.65 -14.22 -8.81
N ARG A 315 15.82 -15.24 -8.70
CA ARG A 315 15.98 -16.27 -7.69
C ARG A 315 15.73 -17.63 -8.28
N GLU A 316 16.65 -18.56 -8.08
CA GLU A 316 16.39 -19.98 -8.25
C GLU A 316 15.81 -20.56 -6.97
N ALA A 317 14.84 -21.45 -7.11
CA ALA A 317 14.33 -22.25 -6.01
C ALA A 317 14.30 -23.70 -6.42
N THR A 318 14.92 -24.54 -5.61
CA THR A 318 14.86 -25.98 -5.84
C THR A 318 13.42 -26.47 -5.74
N GLN A 319 12.94 -27.09 -6.80
CA GLN A 319 11.63 -27.75 -6.87
C GLN A 319 11.85 -29.25 -7.01
N VAL A 320 11.10 -30.01 -6.23
CA VAL A 320 11.02 -31.46 -6.32
C VAL A 320 9.61 -31.79 -6.81
N VAL A 321 9.52 -32.30 -8.02
CA VAL A 321 8.23 -32.60 -8.67
C VAL A 321 8.19 -34.05 -9.16
N THR A 322 6.99 -34.56 -9.35
CA THR A 322 6.79 -35.89 -9.94
C THR A 322 6.47 -35.72 -11.42
N ILE A 323 7.26 -36.38 -12.28
CA ILE A 323 7.04 -36.38 -13.73
C ILE A 323 6.87 -37.81 -14.25
N PRO A 324 6.15 -38.03 -15.36
CA PRO A 324 6.03 -39.33 -15.98
C PRO A 324 7.38 -39.83 -16.52
N ASN A 325 7.66 -41.09 -16.36
CA ASN A 325 8.80 -41.76 -17.00
C ASN A 325 8.45 -42.11 -18.46
N ASN A 326 9.42 -42.70 -19.19
CA ASN A 326 9.20 -43.09 -20.58
C ASN A 326 8.14 -44.18 -20.77
N ALA A 327 8.01 -45.12 -19.80
CA ALA A 327 6.96 -46.14 -19.84
C ALA A 327 5.57 -45.48 -19.80
N TRP A 328 5.31 -44.59 -18.84
CA TRP A 328 4.06 -43.86 -18.75
C TRP A 328 3.78 -42.97 -19.96
N LYS A 329 4.79 -42.31 -20.50
CA LYS A 329 4.67 -41.50 -21.73
C LYS A 329 4.23 -42.34 -22.92
N ASN A 330 4.63 -43.59 -22.97
CA ASN A 330 4.27 -44.53 -24.03
C ASN A 330 2.98 -45.34 -23.71
N GLY A 331 2.29 -45.04 -22.62
CA GLY A 331 1.02 -45.65 -22.27
C GLY A 331 1.16 -46.89 -21.40
N ASP A 332 2.37 -47.29 -21.00
CA ASP A 332 2.57 -48.43 -20.09
C ASP A 332 2.41 -47.99 -18.62
N LEU A 333 1.24 -48.27 -18.09
CA LEU A 333 0.84 -47.98 -16.71
C LEU A 333 0.79 -49.22 -15.84
N SER A 334 1.46 -50.31 -16.25
CA SER A 334 1.49 -51.56 -15.50
C SER A 334 2.23 -51.44 -14.17
N ARG A 335 3.20 -50.53 -14.10
CA ARG A 335 4.01 -50.25 -12.93
C ARG A 335 4.08 -48.79 -12.61
N ASN A 336 4.23 -48.47 -11.31
CA ASN A 336 4.49 -47.12 -10.85
C ASN A 336 5.92 -46.67 -11.25
N LEU A 337 6.23 -45.40 -10.98
CA LEU A 337 7.51 -44.78 -11.35
C LEU A 337 8.74 -45.52 -10.75
N ASP A 338 8.55 -46.24 -9.64
CA ASP A 338 9.60 -47.11 -9.02
C ASP A 338 9.86 -48.39 -9.82
N GLY A 339 9.07 -48.72 -10.82
CA GLY A 339 9.14 -49.94 -11.61
C GLY A 339 8.70 -51.19 -10.87
N ALA A 340 8.35 -51.12 -9.59
CA ALA A 340 8.01 -52.24 -8.73
C ALA A 340 6.53 -52.30 -8.36
N THR A 341 5.98 -51.20 -7.90
CA THR A 341 4.59 -51.09 -7.42
C THR A 341 3.60 -51.09 -8.58
N ALA A 342 2.59 -51.97 -8.54
CA ALA A 342 1.51 -51.96 -9.54
C ALA A 342 0.64 -50.71 -9.40
N LEU A 343 0.28 -50.10 -10.52
CA LEU A 343 -0.71 -49.03 -10.54
C LEU A 343 -2.15 -49.57 -10.52
N PRO A 344 -3.11 -48.77 -10.04
CA PRO A 344 -4.54 -49.10 -10.20
C PRO A 344 -4.88 -49.37 -11.65
N GLN A 345 -5.85 -50.26 -11.87
CA GLN A 345 -6.30 -50.62 -13.21
C GLN A 345 -6.87 -49.39 -13.95
N VAL A 346 -6.40 -49.20 -15.17
CA VAL A 346 -6.88 -48.17 -16.09
C VAL A 346 -7.92 -48.74 -17.05
N PHE A 347 -9.05 -48.07 -17.19
CA PHE A 347 -10.18 -48.52 -17.99
C PHE A 347 -10.32 -47.68 -19.27
N ASP A 348 -10.77 -48.34 -20.35
CA ASP A 348 -11.02 -47.68 -21.62
C ASP A 348 -12.34 -46.88 -21.56
N PRO A 349 -12.31 -45.55 -21.65
CA PRO A 349 -13.50 -44.72 -21.58
C PRO A 349 -14.46 -44.93 -22.76
N PHE A 350 -13.98 -45.45 -23.87
CA PHE A 350 -14.87 -45.72 -25.05
C PHE A 350 -15.64 -47.04 -24.95
N THR A 351 -15.40 -47.82 -23.89
CA THR A 351 -16.17 -49.05 -23.63
C THR A 351 -17.21 -48.87 -22.53
N GLU A 352 -17.53 -47.61 -22.21
CA GLU A 352 -18.52 -47.29 -21.19
C GLU A 352 -19.90 -47.86 -21.53
N GLN A 353 -20.45 -48.63 -20.62
CA GLN A 353 -21.81 -49.20 -20.72
C GLN A 353 -22.58 -48.94 -19.41
N ARG A 354 -23.83 -48.51 -19.53
CA ARG A 354 -24.73 -48.41 -18.40
C ARG A 354 -25.14 -49.80 -17.95
N THR A 355 -24.88 -50.16 -16.71
CA THR A 355 -25.19 -51.50 -16.16
C THR A 355 -26.36 -51.47 -15.17
N GLY A 356 -26.82 -50.31 -14.75
CA GLY A 356 -27.92 -50.23 -13.79
C GLY A 356 -28.10 -48.81 -13.24
N ALA A 357 -28.70 -48.74 -12.05
CA ALA A 357 -28.81 -47.53 -11.25
C ALA A 357 -28.56 -47.89 -9.77
N ASP A 358 -28.02 -46.95 -8.99
CA ASP A 358 -27.89 -47.11 -7.55
C ASP A 358 -29.23 -46.96 -6.80
N ALA A 359 -29.20 -47.07 -5.46
CA ALA A 359 -30.40 -46.97 -4.64
C ALA A 359 -31.10 -45.58 -4.74
N GLU A 360 -30.35 -44.55 -5.16
CA GLU A 360 -30.81 -43.19 -5.37
C GLU A 360 -31.23 -42.92 -6.82
N GLY A 361 -31.22 -43.95 -7.69
CA GLY A 361 -31.59 -43.83 -9.08
C GLY A 361 -30.54 -43.27 -10.01
N ARG A 362 -29.31 -43.07 -9.55
CA ARG A 362 -28.17 -42.57 -10.36
C ARG A 362 -27.63 -43.68 -11.24
N PRO A 363 -27.32 -43.45 -12.53
CA PRO A 363 -26.87 -44.51 -13.43
C PRO A 363 -25.50 -45.04 -13.02
N ILE A 364 -25.34 -46.36 -12.99
CA ILE A 364 -24.09 -47.07 -12.80
C ILE A 364 -23.53 -47.41 -14.16
N TYR A 365 -22.24 -47.11 -14.37
CA TYR A 365 -21.52 -47.40 -15.59
C TYR A 365 -20.33 -48.37 -15.31
N THR A 366 -20.07 -49.21 -16.26
CA THR A 366 -18.85 -50.08 -16.27
C THR A 366 -18.03 -49.79 -17.51
N ARG A 367 -16.74 -50.08 -17.45
CA ARG A 367 -15.80 -49.92 -18.56
C ARG A 367 -14.89 -51.15 -18.59
N LEU A 368 -14.43 -51.53 -19.76
CA LEU A 368 -13.44 -52.59 -19.89
C LEU A 368 -12.05 -52.09 -19.52
N PRO A 369 -11.26 -52.89 -18.78
CA PRO A 369 -9.89 -52.55 -18.44
C PRO A 369 -8.98 -52.64 -19.67
N PHE A 370 -7.98 -51.80 -19.76
CA PHE A 370 -6.89 -52.03 -20.71
C PHE A 370 -6.06 -53.27 -20.34
N ALA A 371 -5.79 -54.12 -21.34
CA ALA A 371 -5.00 -55.33 -21.14
C ALA A 371 -3.63 -54.96 -20.60
N ASN A 372 -3.18 -55.65 -19.56
CA ASN A 372 -1.90 -55.45 -18.85
C ASN A 372 -1.70 -54.00 -18.37
N ASN A 373 -2.79 -53.25 -18.19
CA ASN A 373 -2.75 -51.82 -17.83
C ASN A 373 -1.96 -50.95 -18.85
N GLN A 374 -2.00 -51.35 -20.14
CA GLN A 374 -1.27 -50.64 -21.21
C GLN A 374 -2.27 -49.99 -22.18
N ILE A 375 -2.14 -48.71 -22.37
CA ILE A 375 -2.89 -47.94 -23.38
C ILE A 375 -2.22 -48.17 -24.74
N PRO A 376 -2.91 -48.77 -25.74
CA PRO A 376 -2.35 -49.02 -27.06
C PRO A 376 -1.83 -47.73 -27.72
N ALA A 377 -0.68 -47.77 -28.38
CA ALA A 377 -0.08 -46.63 -29.03
C ALA A 377 -0.96 -45.92 -30.04
N SER A 378 -1.90 -46.67 -30.69
CA SER A 378 -2.89 -46.14 -31.59
C SER A 378 -3.97 -45.26 -30.90
N ARG A 379 -4.10 -45.39 -29.59
CA ARG A 379 -5.04 -44.61 -28.75
C ARG A 379 -4.42 -43.30 -28.24
N VAL A 380 -3.10 -43.12 -28.34
CA VAL A 380 -2.39 -41.92 -27.94
C VAL A 380 -2.11 -41.08 -29.19
N PRO A 381 -2.85 -39.97 -29.40
CA PRO A 381 -2.63 -39.11 -30.57
C PRO A 381 -1.22 -38.56 -30.63
N ALA A 382 -0.72 -38.34 -31.85
CA ALA A 382 0.66 -37.84 -32.05
C ALA A 382 0.91 -36.49 -31.38
N TYR A 383 -0.10 -35.61 -31.35
CA TYR A 383 0.02 -34.31 -30.66
C TYR A 383 0.18 -34.46 -29.13
N ILE A 384 -0.44 -35.46 -28.52
CA ILE A 384 -0.26 -35.74 -27.07
C ILE A 384 1.16 -36.20 -26.81
N ARG A 385 1.73 -37.04 -27.67
CA ARG A 385 3.14 -37.47 -27.54
C ARG A 385 4.10 -36.28 -27.67
N ALA A 386 3.91 -35.46 -28.67
CA ALA A 386 4.70 -34.25 -28.86
C ALA A 386 4.59 -33.31 -27.65
N TYR A 387 3.38 -33.17 -27.08
CA TYR A 387 3.17 -32.39 -25.86
C TYR A 387 3.93 -32.98 -24.66
N LEU A 388 3.85 -34.33 -24.46
CA LEU A 388 4.56 -34.99 -23.35
C LEU A 388 6.07 -34.88 -23.52
N ASP A 389 6.59 -34.97 -24.73
CA ASP A 389 8.03 -34.82 -25.01
C ASP A 389 8.52 -33.39 -24.80
N LEU A 390 7.71 -32.40 -25.15
CA LEU A 390 8.01 -31.00 -24.91
C LEU A 390 8.09 -30.65 -23.40
N TRP A 391 7.13 -31.12 -22.63
CA TRP A 391 6.99 -30.76 -21.22
C TRP A 391 7.79 -31.69 -20.30
N TYR A 392 8.01 -32.96 -20.70
CA TYR A 392 8.72 -33.97 -19.93
C TYR A 392 9.79 -34.65 -20.77
N PRO A 393 10.91 -33.95 -21.09
CA PRO A 393 11.98 -34.53 -21.88
C PRO A 393 12.59 -35.76 -21.17
N ALA A 394 12.97 -36.77 -21.97
CA ALA A 394 13.49 -38.06 -21.47
C ALA A 394 14.77 -37.91 -20.64
N SER A 395 15.58 -36.89 -20.92
CA SER A 395 16.87 -36.66 -20.24
C SER A 395 16.75 -36.23 -18.77
N LEU A 396 15.52 -36.00 -18.30
CA LEU A 396 15.27 -35.50 -16.93
C LEU A 396 14.95 -36.61 -15.92
N VAL A 397 15.02 -37.87 -16.28
CA VAL A 397 14.63 -38.97 -15.38
C VAL A 397 15.85 -39.64 -14.78
N PRO A 398 16.12 -39.47 -13.52
CA PRO A 398 16.82 -40.47 -12.75
C PRO A 398 16.10 -40.72 -11.43
N ALA A 399 16.07 -41.91 -11.04
CA ALA A 399 15.70 -42.51 -9.81
C ALA A 399 14.28 -43.10 -9.77
N PRO A 400 14.21 -44.36 -9.36
CA PRO A 400 12.96 -45.11 -9.24
C PRO A 400 12.23 -44.69 -7.96
N LEU A 401 11.69 -43.47 -7.94
CA LEU A 401 10.86 -42.96 -6.85
C LEU A 401 9.42 -42.76 -7.35
N ASN A 402 8.46 -43.19 -6.56
CA ASN A 402 7.04 -42.99 -6.86
C ASN A 402 6.61 -41.54 -6.81
N THR A 403 7.35 -40.73 -6.08
CA THR A 403 7.11 -39.29 -5.94
C THR A 403 8.43 -38.53 -5.89
N GLY A 404 8.44 -37.28 -6.34
CA GLY A 404 9.64 -36.46 -6.26
C GLY A 404 10.80 -36.96 -7.12
N ASN A 405 10.52 -37.59 -8.26
CA ASN A 405 11.52 -38.20 -9.15
C ASN A 405 12.27 -37.21 -10.04
N PHE A 406 11.95 -35.92 -9.94
CA PHE A 406 12.60 -34.86 -10.70
C PHE A 406 12.92 -33.67 -9.81
N VAL A 407 14.20 -33.26 -9.83
CA VAL A 407 14.69 -32.10 -9.08
C VAL A 407 15.25 -31.10 -10.07
N ASN A 408 14.69 -29.90 -10.07
CA ASN A 408 15.19 -28.78 -10.84
C ASN A 408 15.28 -27.52 -9.99
N ALA A 409 15.93 -26.50 -10.51
CA ALA A 409 16.02 -25.19 -9.85
C ALA A 409 15.68 -24.08 -10.86
N PRO A 410 14.39 -23.99 -11.25
CA PRO A 410 13.99 -22.98 -12.21
C PRO A 410 14.08 -21.59 -11.61
N GLY A 411 14.49 -20.63 -12.44
CA GLY A 411 14.62 -19.23 -12.04
C GLY A 411 13.30 -18.49 -12.06
N SER A 412 12.95 -17.83 -10.95
CA SER A 412 11.94 -16.77 -10.93
C SER A 412 12.59 -15.42 -11.22
N ARG A 413 11.84 -14.53 -11.87
CA ARG A 413 12.23 -13.14 -12.11
C ARG A 413 11.12 -12.23 -11.65
N ARG A 414 11.52 -11.17 -10.94
CA ARG A 414 10.60 -10.15 -10.46
C ARG A 414 11.22 -8.77 -10.60
N GLU A 415 10.47 -7.85 -11.15
CA GLU A 415 10.85 -6.46 -11.36
C GLU A 415 9.68 -5.57 -10.98
N ASP A 416 9.96 -4.48 -10.29
CA ASP A 416 8.99 -3.46 -9.93
C ASP A 416 9.67 -2.10 -10.07
N ASN A 417 9.09 -1.22 -10.87
CA ASN A 417 9.54 0.15 -11.01
C ASN A 417 8.41 1.06 -10.59
N GLN A 418 8.68 2.00 -9.71
CA GLN A 418 7.66 2.90 -9.22
C GLN A 418 8.15 4.34 -9.10
N THR A 419 7.22 5.26 -9.32
CA THR A 419 7.46 6.69 -9.12
C THR A 419 6.31 7.32 -8.34
N HIS A 420 6.65 8.29 -7.51
CA HIS A 420 5.70 9.15 -6.83
C HIS A 420 6.13 10.60 -7.00
N THR A 421 5.25 11.41 -7.55
CA THR A 421 5.45 12.84 -7.72
C THR A 421 4.33 13.58 -7.00
N ARG A 422 4.68 14.48 -6.12
CA ARG A 422 3.73 15.32 -5.37
C ARG A 422 4.12 16.77 -5.48
N ILE A 423 3.13 17.64 -5.64
CA ILE A 423 3.28 19.11 -5.64
C ILE A 423 2.26 19.64 -4.64
N ASP A 424 2.73 20.46 -3.71
CA ASP A 424 1.91 21.17 -2.74
C ASP A 424 1.99 22.67 -3.04
N HIS A 425 0.86 23.36 -3.05
CA HIS A 425 0.78 24.80 -3.33
C HIS A 425 -0.16 25.51 -2.37
N LYS A 426 0.31 26.62 -1.81
CA LYS A 426 -0.49 27.55 -1.01
C LYS A 426 -0.91 28.72 -1.88
N PHE A 427 -2.18 28.76 -2.29
CA PHE A 427 -2.73 29.89 -3.03
C PHE A 427 -2.89 31.14 -2.14
N SER A 428 -3.36 30.94 -0.93
CA SER A 428 -3.54 31.98 0.11
C SER A 428 -3.47 31.34 1.49
N ASP A 429 -3.58 32.14 2.56
CA ASP A 429 -3.66 31.63 3.94
C ASP A 429 -4.89 30.73 4.15
N ASN A 430 -5.93 30.94 3.35
CA ASN A 430 -7.18 30.20 3.42
C ASN A 430 -7.32 29.10 2.37
N ASN A 431 -6.38 28.96 1.42
CA ASN A 431 -6.50 27.96 0.38
C ASN A 431 -5.18 27.26 0.11
N THR A 432 -5.20 25.93 0.22
CA THR A 432 -4.06 25.05 -0.05
C THR A 432 -4.49 23.90 -0.96
N PHE A 433 -3.63 23.55 -1.87
CA PHE A 433 -3.82 22.51 -2.85
C PHE A 433 -2.64 21.54 -2.83
N PHE A 434 -2.90 20.26 -3.06
CA PHE A 434 -1.87 19.35 -3.49
C PHE A 434 -2.33 18.41 -4.61
N GLY A 435 -1.40 18.08 -5.47
CA GLY A 435 -1.56 17.06 -6.50
C GLY A 435 -0.50 15.98 -6.38
N ARG A 436 -0.90 14.70 -6.56
CA ARG A 436 0.01 13.56 -6.58
C ARG A 436 -0.28 12.68 -7.78
N VAL A 437 0.79 12.25 -8.44
CA VAL A 437 0.78 11.19 -9.45
C VAL A 437 1.70 10.08 -8.98
N SER A 438 1.20 8.86 -9.02
CA SER A 438 1.95 7.64 -8.73
C SER A 438 1.85 6.68 -9.89
N TRP A 439 2.95 6.06 -10.23
CA TRP A 439 3.02 5.03 -11.26
C TRP A 439 3.80 3.83 -10.73
N SER A 440 3.36 2.62 -11.07
CA SER A 440 4.08 1.37 -10.77
C SER A 440 3.89 0.39 -11.93
N ASP A 441 4.98 -0.28 -12.31
CA ASP A 441 5.03 -1.32 -13.35
C ASP A 441 5.69 -2.57 -12.76
N ILE A 442 4.91 -3.65 -12.66
CA ILE A 442 5.32 -4.88 -12.00
C ILE A 442 5.36 -6.01 -13.02
N PHE A 443 6.51 -6.61 -13.14
CA PHE A 443 6.73 -7.85 -13.88
C PHE A 443 7.10 -8.98 -12.92
N GLN A 444 6.40 -10.10 -12.99
CA GLN A 444 6.73 -11.31 -12.26
C GLN A 444 6.62 -12.52 -13.16
N ARG A 445 7.65 -13.37 -13.15
CA ARG A 445 7.67 -14.66 -13.81
C ARG A 445 8.09 -15.72 -12.80
N ASP A 446 7.17 -16.62 -12.49
CA ASP A 446 7.42 -17.72 -11.56
C ASP A 446 7.35 -19.06 -12.28
N PRO A 447 8.23 -20.00 -11.92
CA PRO A 447 8.14 -21.36 -12.42
C PRO A 447 6.87 -22.05 -11.90
N ARG A 448 6.29 -22.89 -12.72
CA ARG A 448 5.18 -23.76 -12.36
C ARG A 448 5.69 -25.17 -12.04
N ASN A 449 4.79 -26.05 -11.62
CA ASN A 449 5.13 -27.44 -11.26
C ASN A 449 5.60 -28.30 -12.42
N LEU A 450 5.53 -27.80 -13.65
CA LEU A 450 6.08 -28.47 -14.84
C LEU A 450 7.47 -27.92 -15.16
N PRO A 451 8.41 -28.76 -15.62
CA PRO A 451 9.82 -28.37 -15.81
C PRO A 451 10.05 -27.12 -16.65
N ASN A 452 9.24 -26.91 -17.70
CA ASN A 452 9.39 -25.80 -18.63
C ASN A 452 8.24 -24.80 -18.58
N ALA A 453 7.34 -24.91 -17.59
CA ALA A 453 6.19 -24.04 -17.47
C ALA A 453 6.48 -22.85 -16.54
N PHE A 454 6.05 -21.69 -16.97
CA PHE A 454 6.12 -20.46 -16.21
C PHE A 454 4.75 -19.78 -16.16
N GLY A 455 4.43 -19.19 -15.02
CA GLY A 455 3.35 -18.22 -14.91
C GLY A 455 3.94 -16.82 -14.90
N GLY A 456 3.27 -15.88 -15.52
CA GLY A 456 3.66 -14.48 -15.51
C GLY A 456 2.53 -13.59 -15.05
N THR A 457 2.89 -12.47 -14.44
CA THR A 457 1.99 -11.41 -14.07
C THR A 457 2.59 -10.08 -14.52
N PHE A 458 1.78 -9.27 -15.18
CA PHE A 458 2.15 -7.93 -15.63
C PHE A 458 1.10 -6.98 -15.10
N ASN A 459 1.46 -6.15 -14.15
CA ASN A 459 0.53 -5.21 -13.58
C ASN A 459 1.07 -3.79 -13.71
N LYS A 460 0.23 -2.90 -14.21
CA LYS A 460 0.52 -1.47 -14.23
C LYS A 460 -0.52 -0.73 -13.42
N TYR A 461 -0.06 0.18 -12.60
CA TYR A 461 -0.91 1.02 -11.78
C TYR A 461 -0.61 2.49 -12.04
N VAL A 462 -1.66 3.26 -12.18
CA VAL A 462 -1.58 4.73 -12.22
C VAL A 462 -2.58 5.28 -11.20
N GLY A 463 -2.08 6.06 -10.27
CA GLY A 463 -2.90 6.71 -9.26
C GLY A 463 -2.71 8.22 -9.32
N VAL A 464 -3.81 8.97 -9.36
CA VAL A 464 -3.81 10.44 -9.29
C VAL A 464 -4.65 10.87 -8.11
N THR A 465 -4.13 11.80 -7.33
CA THR A 465 -4.88 12.45 -6.25
C THR A 465 -4.76 13.97 -6.42
N LEU A 466 -5.89 14.66 -6.37
CA LEU A 466 -5.97 16.10 -6.29
C LEU A 466 -6.76 16.46 -5.04
N SER A 467 -6.27 17.38 -4.24
CA SER A 467 -6.94 17.83 -3.02
C SER A 467 -6.85 19.34 -2.92
N ASP A 468 -7.98 19.97 -2.71
CA ASP A 468 -8.11 21.39 -2.41
C ASP A 468 -8.78 21.55 -1.05
N THR A 469 -8.16 22.35 -0.18
CA THR A 469 -8.71 22.71 1.12
C THR A 469 -8.91 24.20 1.16
N HIS A 470 -10.16 24.64 1.31
CA HIS A 470 -10.55 26.02 1.39
C HIS A 470 -11.21 26.35 2.73
N ILE A 471 -10.65 27.31 3.47
CA ILE A 471 -11.22 27.84 4.70
C ILE A 471 -12.11 29.00 4.34
N ILE A 472 -13.42 28.80 4.41
CA ILE A 472 -14.44 29.83 4.10
C ILE A 472 -14.51 30.82 5.25
N ASP A 473 -14.55 30.32 6.46
CA ASP A 473 -14.52 31.07 7.71
C ASP A 473 -13.96 30.18 8.85
N PRO A 474 -13.69 30.68 10.06
CA PRO A 474 -13.13 29.89 11.17
C PRO A 474 -13.96 28.66 11.59
N ARG A 475 -15.22 28.58 11.17
CA ARG A 475 -16.15 27.48 11.50
C ARG A 475 -16.43 26.58 10.31
N THR A 476 -16.13 27.04 9.07
CA THR A 476 -16.52 26.37 7.84
C THR A 476 -15.30 26.10 6.96
N ILE A 477 -15.02 24.82 6.70
CA ILE A 477 -13.93 24.38 5.83
C ILE A 477 -14.51 23.47 4.77
N LEU A 478 -14.11 23.74 3.53
CA LEU A 478 -14.39 22.89 2.39
C LEU A 478 -13.10 22.13 2.03
N ASP A 479 -13.13 20.82 2.13
CA ASP A 479 -12.07 19.91 1.65
C ASP A 479 -12.63 19.09 0.48
N VAL A 480 -12.09 19.30 -0.70
CA VAL A 480 -12.48 18.59 -1.92
C VAL A 480 -11.31 17.70 -2.34
N ARG A 481 -11.57 16.42 -2.48
CA ARG A 481 -10.56 15.45 -2.90
C ARG A 481 -11.05 14.58 -4.03
N LEU A 482 -10.24 14.48 -5.08
CA LEU A 482 -10.49 13.64 -6.25
C LEU A 482 -9.39 12.59 -6.33
N GLY A 483 -9.79 11.33 -6.48
CA GLY A 483 -8.89 10.19 -6.66
C GLY A 483 -9.21 9.44 -7.94
N TYR A 484 -8.18 9.11 -8.69
CA TYR A 484 -8.25 8.20 -9.83
C TYR A 484 -7.24 7.07 -9.63
N LEU A 485 -7.70 5.84 -9.80
CA LEU A 485 -6.84 4.65 -9.76
C LEU A 485 -7.16 3.77 -10.95
N ARG A 486 -6.14 3.52 -11.78
CA ARG A 486 -6.20 2.55 -12.88
C ARG A 486 -5.27 1.40 -12.57
N ALA A 487 -5.78 0.18 -12.77
CA ALA A 487 -5.04 -1.07 -12.69
C ALA A 487 -5.20 -1.83 -14.01
N ASP A 488 -4.11 -2.07 -14.71
CA ASP A 488 -4.02 -2.96 -15.87
C ASP A 488 -3.35 -4.27 -15.37
N LEU A 489 -4.12 -5.38 -15.36
CA LEU A 489 -3.77 -6.66 -14.74
C LEU A 489 -3.59 -7.77 -15.77
#